data_c30e4c1703012345015ced6f07300e39
#
_entry.id   c30e4c1703012345015ced6f07300e39
#
_cell.length_a   1.000
_cell.length_b   1.000
_cell.length_c   1.000
_cell.angle_alpha   90.00
_cell.angle_beta   90.00
_cell.angle_gamma   90.00
#
_symmetry.space_group_name_H-M   'P 1'
#
loop_
_entity.id
_entity.type
_entity.pdbx_description
1 polymer ?
#
loop_
_entity_poly.entity_id
_entity_poly.type
_entity_poly.pdbx_seq_one_letter_code
_entity_poly.pdbx_strand_id
1 'polypeptide(L)'
;MHVIAIHAISDPEKFWAAAGELDLPQGTALHSAIPNRDGSRAVCLWESDSVDTVRDFVETRVGDVSNNEYFEVNDQNAMGLPGASVGAAS
;
A
#
# COMPACT_ATOMS: atom_id res chain seq x y z
N MET A 1 -3.77 -4.02 -11.82
CA MET A 1 -2.41 -3.42 -11.73
C MET A 1 -1.94 -3.42 -10.29
N HIS A 2 -0.65 -3.34 -10.10
CA HIS A 2 -0.10 -3.14 -8.77
C HIS A 2 0.20 -1.65 -8.56
N VAL A 3 0.03 -1.20 -7.32
CA VAL A 3 0.23 0.19 -6.91
C VAL A 3 1.06 0.20 -5.65
N ILE A 4 2.07 1.06 -5.62
CA ILE A 4 2.84 1.31 -4.41
C ILE A 4 2.31 2.59 -3.76
N ALA A 5 2.09 2.54 -2.45
CA ALA A 5 1.85 3.70 -1.63
C ALA A 5 2.99 3.86 -0.64
N ILE A 6 3.53 5.07 -0.56
CA ILE A 6 4.60 5.41 0.38
C ILE A 6 4.03 6.41 1.37
N HIS A 7 4.14 6.11 2.65
CA HIS A 7 3.52 6.89 3.72
C HIS A 7 4.57 7.53 4.61
N ALA A 8 4.42 8.85 4.84
CA ALA A 8 5.11 9.56 5.93
C ALA A 8 4.05 9.83 6.99
N ILE A 9 4.20 9.24 8.16
CA ILE A 9 3.12 9.08 9.14
C ILE A 9 3.38 10.00 10.32
N SER A 10 2.46 10.94 10.59
CA SER A 10 2.58 11.89 11.69
C SER A 10 2.02 11.35 13.00
N ASP A 11 1.08 10.42 12.95
CA ASP A 11 0.50 9.77 14.13
C ASP A 11 0.46 8.25 13.90
N PRO A 12 1.55 7.55 14.23
CA PRO A 12 1.63 6.11 13.99
C PRO A 12 0.54 5.31 14.69
N GLU A 13 0.16 5.69 15.91
CA GLU A 13 -0.86 4.96 16.64
C GLU A 13 -2.19 4.96 15.89
N LYS A 14 -2.63 6.14 15.45
CA LYS A 14 -3.88 6.25 14.70
C LYS A 14 -3.79 5.60 13.32
N PHE A 15 -2.66 5.78 12.63
CA PHE A 15 -2.48 5.20 11.31
C PHE A 15 -2.60 3.67 11.37
N TRP A 16 -1.89 3.04 12.28
CA TRP A 16 -1.85 1.58 12.34
C TRP A 16 -3.14 0.99 12.91
N ALA A 17 -3.84 1.73 13.77
CA ALA A 17 -5.17 1.32 14.22
C ALA A 17 -6.15 1.30 13.04
N ALA A 18 -6.13 2.33 12.20
CA ALA A 18 -6.97 2.37 11.01
C ALA A 18 -6.58 1.27 10.00
N ALA A 19 -5.30 1.00 9.86
CA ALA A 19 -4.82 -0.04 8.95
C ALA A 19 -5.24 -1.45 9.39
N GLY A 20 -5.52 -1.65 10.66
CA GLY A 20 -6.00 -2.94 11.15
C GLY A 20 -7.48 -3.20 10.91
N GLU A 21 -8.22 -2.20 10.46
CA GLU A 21 -9.67 -2.28 10.26
C GLU A 21 -10.03 -2.01 8.80
N LEU A 22 -9.38 -2.72 7.87
CA LEU A 22 -9.56 -2.46 6.44
C LEU A 22 -10.78 -3.20 5.92
N ASP A 23 -11.71 -2.43 5.34
CA ASP A 23 -12.82 -2.92 4.55
C ASP A 23 -12.55 -2.48 3.11
N LEU A 24 -11.88 -3.34 2.34
CA LEU A 24 -11.34 -2.98 1.04
C LEU A 24 -12.44 -2.90 -0.01
N PRO A 25 -12.36 -1.94 -0.96
CA PRO A 25 -13.26 -1.94 -2.10
C PRO A 25 -13.13 -3.23 -2.90
N GLN A 26 -14.23 -3.62 -3.54
CA GLN A 26 -14.23 -4.79 -4.41
C GLN A 26 -13.18 -4.60 -5.51
N GLY A 27 -12.40 -5.66 -5.77
CA GLY A 27 -11.34 -5.61 -6.79
C GLY A 27 -10.04 -4.99 -6.29
N THR A 28 -9.96 -4.64 -5.01
CA THR A 28 -8.76 -4.07 -4.41
C THR A 28 -8.22 -5.00 -3.34
N ALA A 29 -6.92 -5.24 -3.36
CA ALA A 29 -6.24 -6.06 -2.36
C ALA A 29 -5.01 -5.34 -1.83
N LEU A 30 -4.76 -5.50 -0.54
CA LEU A 30 -3.50 -5.06 0.09
C LEU A 30 -2.62 -6.29 0.28
N HIS A 31 -1.50 -6.33 -0.43
CA HIS A 31 -0.59 -7.48 -0.38
C HIS A 31 0.46 -7.34 0.70
N SER A 32 0.95 -6.13 0.92
CA SER A 32 2.03 -5.90 1.89
C SER A 32 1.86 -4.54 2.53
N ALA A 33 2.16 -4.47 3.82
CA ALA A 33 2.25 -3.21 4.56
C ALA A 33 3.52 -3.32 5.41
N ILE A 34 4.55 -2.58 5.04
CA ILE A 34 5.89 -2.75 5.59
C ILE A 34 6.30 -1.43 6.24
N PRO A 35 6.22 -1.34 7.58
CA PRO A 35 6.64 -0.15 8.31
C PRO A 35 8.14 -0.13 8.57
N ASN A 36 8.68 1.06 8.81
CA ASN A 36 9.99 1.17 9.41
C ASN A 36 9.90 0.88 10.92
N ARG A 37 11.03 0.99 11.62
CA ARG A 37 11.14 0.49 12.99
C ARG A 37 10.14 1.13 13.95
N ASP A 38 9.91 2.45 13.86
CA ASP A 38 9.01 3.16 14.78
C ASP A 38 7.62 3.40 14.20
N GLY A 39 7.35 2.90 12.99
CA GLY A 39 6.04 3.06 12.38
C GLY A 39 5.77 4.44 11.79
N SER A 40 6.76 5.30 11.70
CA SER A 40 6.57 6.66 11.16
C SER A 40 6.65 6.70 9.65
N ARG A 41 7.08 5.63 9.01
CA ARG A 41 7.08 5.49 7.55
C ARG A 41 6.68 4.08 7.18
N ALA A 42 6.08 3.94 6.01
CA ALA A 42 5.68 2.62 5.52
C ALA A 42 5.62 2.60 4.01
N VAL A 43 5.75 1.41 3.47
CA VAL A 43 5.51 1.13 2.05
C VAL A 43 4.44 0.05 1.99
N CYS A 44 3.42 0.29 1.19
CA CYS A 44 2.33 -0.66 1.00
C CYS A 44 2.23 -1.06 -0.46
N LEU A 45 2.05 -2.35 -0.71
CA LEU A 45 1.83 -2.88 -2.05
C LEU A 45 0.37 -3.26 -2.19
N TRP A 46 -0.29 -2.65 -3.15
CA TRP A 46 -1.71 -2.84 -3.45
C TRP A 46 -1.89 -3.45 -4.82
N GLU A 47 -3.02 -4.08 -5.01
CA GLU A 47 -3.52 -4.45 -6.32
C GLU A 47 -4.92 -3.87 -6.48
N SER A 48 -5.14 -3.19 -7.62
CA SER A 48 -6.41 -2.53 -7.92
C SER A 48 -6.47 -2.28 -9.43
N ASP A 49 -7.61 -1.81 -9.90
CA ASP A 49 -7.76 -1.43 -11.30
C ASP A 49 -7.28 0.00 -11.59
N SER A 50 -6.99 0.81 -10.58
CA SER A 50 -6.42 2.15 -10.79
C SER A 50 -5.66 2.65 -9.58
N VAL A 51 -4.71 3.56 -9.81
CA VAL A 51 -4.01 4.28 -8.74
C VAL A 51 -5.01 5.12 -7.96
N ASP A 52 -5.96 5.74 -8.65
CA ASP A 52 -6.93 6.62 -8.01
C ASP A 52 -7.80 5.89 -6.99
N THR A 53 -8.18 4.65 -7.27
CA THR A 53 -8.95 3.84 -6.32
C THR A 53 -8.18 3.64 -5.02
N VAL A 54 -6.89 3.33 -5.12
CA VAL A 54 -6.03 3.17 -3.93
C VAL A 54 -5.87 4.49 -3.20
N ARG A 55 -5.58 5.57 -3.93
CA ARG A 55 -5.43 6.90 -3.33
C ARG A 55 -6.67 7.30 -2.57
N ASP A 56 -7.83 7.20 -3.19
CA ASP A 56 -9.09 7.64 -2.57
C ASP A 56 -9.37 6.84 -1.30
N PHE A 57 -9.11 5.55 -1.34
CA PHE A 57 -9.30 4.70 -0.16
C PHE A 57 -8.36 5.09 0.98
N VAL A 58 -7.06 5.23 0.68
CA VAL A 58 -6.05 5.55 1.69
C VAL A 58 -6.27 6.94 2.27
N GLU A 59 -6.50 7.95 1.41
CA GLU A 59 -6.68 9.33 1.87
C GLU A 59 -7.93 9.47 2.75
N THR A 60 -8.98 8.74 2.45
CA THR A 60 -10.19 8.76 3.27
C THR A 60 -9.93 8.20 4.66
N ARG A 61 -9.06 7.20 4.76
CA ARG A 61 -8.81 6.50 6.03
C ARG A 61 -7.73 7.16 6.88
N VAL A 62 -6.64 7.59 6.27
CA VAL A 62 -5.44 8.01 7.00
C VAL A 62 -4.83 9.32 6.48
N GLY A 63 -5.51 10.02 5.58
CA GLY A 63 -4.96 11.24 4.99
C GLY A 63 -4.75 12.36 5.99
N ASP A 64 -5.41 12.34 7.13
CA ASP A 64 -5.23 13.33 8.19
C ASP A 64 -4.03 13.02 9.10
N VAL A 65 -3.48 11.82 9.06
CA VAL A 65 -2.34 11.40 9.90
C VAL A 65 -1.14 10.95 9.08
N SER A 66 -1.16 11.15 7.75
CA SER A 66 -0.04 10.76 6.90
C SER A 66 -0.01 11.58 5.62
N ASN A 67 1.20 11.77 5.09
CA ASN A 67 1.40 12.25 3.73
C ASN A 67 1.78 11.07 2.86
N ASN A 68 1.09 10.89 1.75
CA ASN A 68 1.17 9.66 0.98
C ASN A 68 1.51 9.96 -0.48
N GLU A 69 2.36 9.12 -1.05
CA GLU A 69 2.69 9.11 -2.47
C GLU A 69 2.24 7.81 -3.08
N TYR A 70 1.82 7.84 -4.34
CA TYR A 70 1.29 6.68 -5.03
C TYR A 70 1.88 6.61 -6.43
N PHE A 71 2.16 5.39 -6.89
CA PHE A 71 2.52 5.19 -8.29
C PHE A 71 2.13 3.79 -8.75
N GLU A 72 1.88 3.69 -10.05
CA GLU A 72 1.65 2.40 -10.69
C GLU A 72 2.96 1.65 -10.82
N VAL A 73 2.95 0.36 -10.49
CA VAL A 73 4.12 -0.51 -10.65
C VAL A 73 4.20 -0.97 -12.10
N ASN A 74 5.41 -0.99 -12.65
CA ASN A 74 5.65 -1.64 -13.93
C ASN A 74 5.81 -3.14 -13.69
N ASP A 75 4.72 -3.87 -13.88
CA ASP A 75 4.66 -5.29 -13.55
C ASP A 75 5.65 -6.12 -14.36
N GLN A 76 6.02 -5.66 -15.56
CA GLN A 76 6.96 -6.39 -16.42
C GLN A 76 8.39 -6.37 -15.88
N ASN A 77 8.76 -5.30 -15.21
CA ASN A 77 10.13 -5.14 -14.70
C ASN A 77 10.25 -5.36 -13.20
N ALA A 78 9.12 -5.48 -12.50
CA ALA A 78 9.13 -5.66 -11.06
C ALA A 78 9.58 -7.07 -10.69
N MET A 79 10.16 -7.18 -9.51
CA MET A 79 10.53 -8.47 -8.90
C MET A 79 9.86 -8.59 -7.56
N GLY A 80 9.38 -9.78 -7.24
CA GLY A 80 8.80 -10.04 -5.92
C GLY A 80 7.32 -9.70 -5.80
N LEU A 81 6.62 -9.45 -6.90
CA LEU A 81 5.19 -9.22 -6.84
C LEU A 81 4.44 -10.51 -6.47
N PRO A 82 3.29 -10.38 -5.77
CA PRO A 82 2.48 -11.54 -5.43
C PRO A 82 2.06 -12.30 -6.69
N GLY A 83 2.19 -13.62 -6.64
CA GLY A 83 1.90 -14.46 -7.80
C GLY A 83 2.96 -14.46 -8.87
N ALA A 84 3.95 -13.58 -8.79
CA ALA A 84 5.08 -13.60 -9.68
C ALA A 84 6.05 -14.69 -9.25
N SER A 85 6.73 -15.29 -10.22
CA SER A 85 7.61 -16.41 -9.97
C SER A 85 9.08 -16.03 -9.90
N VAL A 86 9.43 -14.78 -9.74
CA VAL A 86 10.80 -14.32 -9.78
C VAL A 86 11.60 -15.08 -8.70
N GLY A 87 11.91 -14.92 -7.74
CA GLY A 87 12.72 -15.74 -6.84
C GLY A 87 12.30 -17.19 -6.77
N ALA A 88 11.00 -17.47 -6.88
CA ALA A 88 10.47 -18.82 -6.81
C ALA A 88 10.77 -19.64 -8.05
N ALA A 89 10.93 -19.00 -9.18
CA ALA A 89 11.30 -19.68 -10.41
C ALA A 89 12.75 -20.14 -10.40
N SER A 90 13.50 -19.58 -9.53
CA SER A 90 14.90 -19.93 -9.39
C SER A 90 15.05 -21.23 -8.60
#